data_6da4420d7a6d6d1b6adf9196d9335d8d
#
_entry.id   6da4420d7a6d6d1b6adf9196d9335d8d
#
_cell.length_a   1.000
_cell.length_b   1.000
_cell.length_c   1.000
_cell.angle_alpha   90.00
_cell.angle_beta   90.00
_cell.angle_gamma   90.00
#
_symmetry.space_group_name_H-M   'P 1'
#
loop_
_entity.id
_entity.type
_entity.pdbx_description
1 polymer ?
#
loop_
_entity_poly.entity_id
_entity_poly.type
_entity_poly.pdbx_seq_one_letter_code
_entity_poly.pdbx_strand_id
1 'polypeptide(L)'
;DVYKRQYHAGATLEQAQPVGHSVIEVNNPEDLQAVLNANAGSGKTLFLRAGEYRLKQSLTIPSEIHICGEGRSTVLICEPTVRTAAVLLGDLDAKNITIENLVVDGSKEHQEAYDPNSGRFYRTGRYSNALAGISMRGEAGHAFGNIKLKNLTVINFSRSGVYISDAEGIEIDHCDFTENGAHVVPGPRLQHNLMIQHSTGVMIKDSRFDTSIRGCGLVLDHCKSLKVENCEIARNGWHGLLMAECHNGQIENCLVEGNDGCGFMGEYLHDGSSLIQIRHNKIQYNNDYGIQTFGMKETDIKDNLYRWNGKEERQEWLSPEKKLQLEQL
;
A
#
# COMPACT_ATOMS: atom_id res chain seq x y z
N ASP A 1 10.83 23.45 -6.95
CA ASP A 1 12.01 22.63 -6.61
C ASP A 1 11.72 21.49 -5.60
N VAL A 2 10.47 21.23 -5.31
CA VAL A 2 10.02 20.09 -4.48
C VAL A 2 10.26 18.76 -5.19
N TYR A 3 10.15 18.73 -6.50
CA TYR A 3 10.41 17.54 -7.32
C TYR A 3 11.86 17.03 -7.28
N LYS A 4 12.84 17.87 -6.98
CA LYS A 4 14.26 17.45 -6.96
C LYS A 4 14.73 16.79 -5.68
N ARG A 5 13.98 16.90 -4.57
CA ARG A 5 14.34 16.30 -3.27
C ARG A 5 13.81 14.87 -3.05
N GLN A 6 12.85 14.43 -3.84
CA GLN A 6 12.14 13.15 -3.63
C GLN A 6 12.83 11.92 -4.24
N TYR A 7 13.89 12.11 -5.02
CA TYR A 7 14.48 11.03 -5.81
C TYR A 7 15.89 10.64 -5.37
N HIS A 8 16.17 10.62 -4.07
CA HIS A 8 17.42 10.09 -3.56
C HIS A 8 17.20 8.71 -2.93
N ALA A 9 17.65 7.75 -3.62
CA ALA A 9 18.44 6.59 -3.31
C ALA A 9 18.05 5.37 -4.15
N GLY A 10 18.91 5.00 -5.03
CA GLY A 10 19.53 3.71 -5.04
C GLY A 10 18.73 2.54 -5.59
N ALA A 11 18.30 2.59 -6.80
CA ALA A 11 18.48 1.47 -7.71
C ALA A 11 18.71 2.06 -9.10
N THR A 12 19.83 1.81 -9.68
CA THR A 12 20.05 1.95 -11.12
C THR A 12 19.06 1.01 -11.79
N LEU A 13 17.92 1.57 -12.22
CA LEU A 13 16.93 0.83 -13.00
C LEU A 13 17.58 0.55 -14.35
N GLU A 14 18.03 -0.67 -14.56
CA GLU A 14 18.25 -1.19 -15.92
C GLU A 14 16.92 -1.00 -16.68
N GLN A 15 17.00 -0.48 -17.91
CA GLN A 15 15.86 -0.37 -18.79
C GLN A 15 15.27 -1.78 -18.98
N ALA A 16 14.17 -2.06 -18.26
CA ALA A 16 13.52 -3.35 -18.34
C ALA A 16 12.94 -3.53 -19.74
N GLN A 17 13.51 -4.45 -20.48
CA GLN A 17 12.89 -4.95 -21.70
C GLN A 17 11.99 -6.12 -21.33
N PRO A 18 10.75 -6.17 -21.80
CA PRO A 18 9.85 -7.27 -21.49
C PRO A 18 10.37 -8.56 -22.09
N VAL A 19 10.57 -9.57 -21.26
CA VAL A 19 11.09 -10.88 -21.65
C VAL A 19 9.91 -11.85 -21.90
N GLY A 20 9.72 -12.27 -23.15
CA GLY A 20 9.08 -13.56 -23.46
C GLY A 20 7.58 -13.60 -23.73
N HIS A 21 6.83 -12.49 -23.66
CA HIS A 21 5.42 -12.43 -24.03
C HIS A 21 5.22 -11.52 -25.26
N SER A 22 4.15 -11.76 -26.04
CA SER A 22 3.82 -10.84 -27.12
C SER A 22 3.49 -9.46 -26.54
N VAL A 23 4.28 -8.47 -26.93
CA VAL A 23 4.22 -7.10 -26.41
C VAL A 23 3.34 -6.25 -27.30
N ILE A 24 2.49 -5.45 -26.69
CA ILE A 24 1.67 -4.44 -27.36
C ILE A 24 2.13 -3.08 -26.86
N GLU A 25 2.70 -2.28 -27.73
CA GLU A 25 3.09 -0.92 -27.40
C GLU A 25 1.87 0.01 -27.41
N VAL A 26 1.74 0.82 -26.36
CA VAL A 26 0.68 1.82 -26.23
C VAL A 26 1.33 3.20 -26.06
N ASN A 27 1.06 4.07 -27.00
CA ASN A 27 1.65 5.42 -27.03
C ASN A 27 0.61 6.52 -26.76
N ASN A 28 -0.69 6.19 -26.80
CA ASN A 28 -1.77 7.15 -26.59
C ASN A 28 -2.60 6.79 -25.36
N PRO A 29 -2.70 7.67 -24.34
CA PRO A 29 -3.50 7.40 -23.15
C PRO A 29 -5.00 7.21 -23.42
N GLU A 30 -5.54 7.78 -24.49
CA GLU A 30 -6.97 7.66 -24.83
C GLU A 30 -7.34 6.24 -25.27
N ASP A 31 -6.39 5.46 -25.77
CA ASP A 31 -6.58 4.10 -26.23
C ASP A 31 -6.37 3.03 -25.13
N LEU A 32 -5.82 3.39 -23.98
CA LEU A 32 -5.43 2.45 -22.91
C LEU A 32 -6.56 1.51 -22.50
N GLN A 33 -7.77 2.02 -22.23
CA GLN A 33 -8.88 1.16 -21.84
C GLN A 33 -9.33 0.22 -22.96
N ALA A 34 -9.36 0.69 -24.19
CA ALA A 34 -9.72 -0.15 -25.34
C ALA A 34 -8.68 -1.26 -25.54
N VAL A 35 -7.41 -0.95 -25.41
CA VAL A 35 -6.31 -1.94 -25.52
C VAL A 35 -6.37 -2.95 -24.36
N LEU A 36 -6.63 -2.51 -23.13
CA LEU A 36 -6.84 -3.41 -21.99
C LEU A 36 -8.00 -4.38 -22.25
N ASN A 37 -9.15 -3.87 -22.68
CA ASN A 37 -10.32 -4.69 -22.97
C ASN A 37 -10.08 -5.69 -24.11
N ALA A 38 -9.42 -5.26 -25.18
CA ALA A 38 -9.11 -6.11 -26.32
C ALA A 38 -8.10 -7.23 -26.00
N ASN A 39 -7.37 -7.10 -24.91
CA ASN A 39 -6.34 -8.05 -24.50
C ASN A 39 -6.63 -8.74 -23.15
N ALA A 40 -7.83 -8.58 -22.63
CA ALA A 40 -8.29 -9.30 -21.45
C ALA A 40 -8.14 -10.82 -21.65
N GLY A 41 -7.60 -11.53 -20.67
CA GLY A 41 -7.40 -12.97 -20.73
C GLY A 41 -6.30 -13.46 -21.70
N SER A 42 -5.52 -12.56 -22.28
CA SER A 42 -4.53 -12.94 -23.30
C SER A 42 -3.15 -13.29 -22.75
N GLY A 43 -2.85 -12.93 -21.50
CA GLY A 43 -1.52 -13.06 -20.92
C GLY A 43 -0.45 -12.16 -21.57
N LYS A 44 -0.86 -11.19 -22.37
CA LYS A 44 0.07 -10.29 -23.07
C LYS A 44 0.55 -9.16 -22.17
N THR A 45 1.68 -8.59 -22.52
CA THR A 45 2.23 -7.39 -21.89
C THR A 45 1.83 -6.15 -22.67
N LEU A 46 1.16 -5.20 -22.00
CA LEU A 46 0.99 -3.84 -22.47
C LEU A 46 2.21 -3.04 -22.05
N PHE A 47 2.97 -2.61 -23.02
CA PHE A 47 4.19 -1.84 -22.76
C PHE A 47 3.94 -0.35 -23.02
N LEU A 48 4.09 0.42 -21.96
CA LEU A 48 3.91 1.87 -21.95
C LEU A 48 5.27 2.55 -22.08
N ARG A 49 5.51 3.24 -23.16
CA ARG A 49 6.73 4.03 -23.36
C ARG A 49 6.86 5.15 -22.33
N ALA A 50 8.07 5.66 -22.18
CA ALA A 50 8.32 6.85 -21.38
C ALA A 50 7.44 8.01 -21.83
N GLY A 51 6.76 8.66 -20.87
CA GLY A 51 5.85 9.77 -21.12
C GLY A 51 4.78 9.91 -20.04
N GLU A 52 4.00 10.98 -20.15
CA GLU A 52 2.86 11.26 -19.27
C GLU A 52 1.56 10.76 -19.92
N TYR A 53 0.91 9.83 -19.28
CA TYR A 53 -0.40 9.31 -19.67
C TYR A 53 -1.47 9.96 -18.79
N ARG A 54 -2.08 11.05 -19.30
CA ARG A 54 -3.10 11.83 -18.61
C ARG A 54 -4.46 11.15 -18.71
N LEU A 55 -4.91 10.60 -17.60
CA LEU A 55 -6.13 9.80 -17.51
C LEU A 55 -7.32 10.67 -17.15
N LYS A 56 -8.34 10.65 -18.01
CA LYS A 56 -9.61 11.36 -17.82
C LYS A 56 -10.67 10.51 -17.13
N GLN A 57 -10.38 9.26 -16.87
CA GLN A 57 -11.22 8.29 -16.17
C GLN A 57 -10.37 7.17 -15.55
N SER A 58 -10.97 6.40 -14.66
CA SER A 58 -10.34 5.18 -14.16
C SER A 58 -10.08 4.19 -15.28
N LEU A 59 -8.99 3.45 -15.15
CA LEU A 59 -8.73 2.27 -15.99
C LEU A 59 -9.18 1.02 -15.24
N THR A 60 -10.05 0.23 -15.86
CA THR A 60 -10.44 -1.08 -15.36
C THR A 60 -9.43 -2.13 -15.83
N ILE A 61 -8.85 -2.85 -14.89
CA ILE A 61 -7.77 -3.82 -15.13
C ILE A 61 -8.37 -5.23 -15.19
N PRO A 62 -8.40 -5.87 -16.34
CA PRO A 62 -8.96 -7.22 -16.49
C PRO A 62 -7.99 -8.32 -16.03
N SER A 63 -8.45 -9.56 -16.03
CA SER A 63 -7.60 -10.73 -15.76
C SER A 63 -6.55 -10.96 -16.84
N GLU A 64 -5.50 -11.71 -16.46
CA GLU A 64 -4.42 -12.17 -17.34
C GLU A 64 -3.77 -11.00 -18.10
N ILE A 65 -3.43 -9.94 -17.41
CA ILE A 65 -2.83 -8.76 -18.00
C ILE A 65 -1.53 -8.38 -17.28
N HIS A 66 -0.55 -7.98 -18.07
CA HIS A 66 0.70 -7.41 -17.59
C HIS A 66 0.85 -6.00 -18.15
N ILE A 67 0.93 -5.00 -17.28
CA ILE A 67 1.19 -3.61 -17.63
C ILE A 67 2.61 -3.27 -17.19
N CYS A 68 3.44 -2.91 -18.13
CA CYS A 68 4.85 -2.60 -17.90
C CYS A 68 5.21 -1.24 -18.49
N GLY A 69 5.87 -0.38 -17.71
CA GLY A 69 6.41 0.89 -18.18
C GLY A 69 7.93 0.86 -18.34
N GLU A 70 8.51 1.99 -18.71
CA GLU A 70 9.97 2.23 -18.78
C GLU A 70 10.51 2.86 -17.46
N GLY A 71 9.99 2.39 -16.31
CA GLY A 71 10.38 2.92 -15.00
C GLY A 71 9.74 4.26 -14.67
N ARG A 72 10.45 5.11 -13.96
CA ARG A 72 9.93 6.42 -13.46
C ARG A 72 9.61 7.43 -14.56
N SER A 73 10.06 7.19 -15.77
CA SER A 73 9.74 8.03 -16.95
C SER A 73 8.36 7.72 -17.54
N THR A 74 7.72 6.62 -17.16
CA THR A 74 6.34 6.30 -17.53
C THR A 74 5.42 6.69 -16.38
N VAL A 75 4.58 7.71 -16.58
CA VAL A 75 3.74 8.27 -15.52
C VAL A 75 2.28 8.25 -15.92
N LEU A 76 1.47 7.50 -15.19
CA LEU A 76 0.01 7.57 -15.27
C LEU A 76 -0.46 8.69 -14.33
N ILE A 77 -0.97 9.78 -14.90
CA ILE A 77 -1.40 10.96 -14.15
C ILE A 77 -2.93 11.04 -14.13
N CYS A 78 -3.51 11.13 -12.94
CA CYS A 78 -4.92 11.45 -12.80
C CYS A 78 -5.16 12.93 -13.12
N GLU A 79 -5.99 13.23 -14.13
CA GLU A 79 -6.37 14.61 -14.39
C GLU A 79 -7.17 15.23 -13.24
N PRO A 80 -7.01 16.53 -12.95
CA PRO A 80 -7.68 17.22 -11.85
C PRO A 80 -9.20 17.10 -11.82
N THR A 81 -9.82 16.90 -12.97
CA THR A 81 -11.28 16.77 -13.11
C THR A 81 -11.81 15.36 -12.81
N VAL A 82 -10.92 14.38 -12.70
CA VAL A 82 -11.32 12.98 -12.50
C VAL A 82 -11.73 12.74 -11.05
N ARG A 83 -13.00 12.44 -10.85
CA ARG A 83 -13.57 12.02 -9.56
C ARG A 83 -13.77 10.52 -9.59
N THR A 84 -12.89 9.79 -8.93
CA THR A 84 -12.92 8.33 -8.94
C THR A 84 -12.45 7.73 -7.63
N ALA A 85 -12.90 6.50 -7.38
CA ALA A 85 -12.42 5.72 -6.24
C ALA A 85 -10.93 5.35 -6.37
N ALA A 86 -10.48 5.06 -7.57
CA ALA A 86 -9.06 4.80 -7.86
C ALA A 86 -8.73 5.09 -9.33
N VAL A 87 -7.46 5.30 -9.63
CA VAL A 87 -6.96 5.46 -11.02
C VAL A 87 -6.95 4.11 -11.72
N LEU A 88 -6.41 3.08 -11.08
CA LEU A 88 -6.42 1.71 -11.56
C LEU A 88 -7.38 0.87 -10.71
N LEU A 89 -8.46 0.40 -11.31
CA LEU A 89 -9.47 -0.43 -10.68
C LEU A 89 -9.37 -1.86 -11.23
N GLY A 90 -9.17 -2.84 -10.34
CA GLY A 90 -9.32 -4.25 -10.75
C GLY A 90 -10.76 -4.55 -11.15
N ASP A 91 -10.93 -5.27 -12.26
CA ASP A 91 -12.22 -5.83 -12.61
C ASP A 91 -12.63 -6.92 -11.63
N LEU A 92 -13.91 -7.17 -11.48
CA LEU A 92 -14.42 -8.16 -10.53
C LEU A 92 -13.83 -9.56 -10.84
N ASP A 93 -13.37 -10.28 -9.83
CA ASP A 93 -12.70 -11.59 -9.96
C ASP A 93 -11.42 -11.61 -10.81
N ALA A 94 -10.83 -10.48 -11.10
CA ALA A 94 -9.63 -10.45 -11.91
C ALA A 94 -8.47 -11.21 -11.27
N LYS A 95 -7.73 -11.97 -12.09
CA LYS A 95 -6.61 -12.82 -11.66
C LYS A 95 -5.41 -12.64 -12.58
N ASN A 96 -4.23 -12.98 -12.05
CA ASN A 96 -2.98 -12.92 -12.79
C ASN A 96 -2.72 -11.51 -13.36
N ILE A 97 -2.76 -10.52 -12.46
CA ILE A 97 -2.47 -9.12 -12.79
C ILE A 97 -1.03 -8.83 -12.39
N THR A 98 -0.25 -8.29 -13.31
CA THR A 98 1.06 -7.70 -13.02
C THR A 98 1.07 -6.26 -13.48
N ILE A 99 1.51 -5.35 -12.59
CA ILE A 99 1.74 -3.94 -12.91
C ILE A 99 3.15 -3.61 -12.45
N GLU A 100 3.99 -3.11 -13.36
CA GLU A 100 5.37 -2.84 -13.02
C GLU A 100 6.02 -1.69 -13.78
N ASN A 101 7.13 -1.20 -13.21
CA ASN A 101 8.02 -0.23 -13.85
C ASN A 101 7.33 1.08 -14.28
N LEU A 102 6.51 1.67 -13.43
CA LEU A 102 5.84 2.94 -13.73
C LEU A 102 5.47 3.74 -12.47
N VAL A 103 5.04 4.95 -12.67
CA VAL A 103 4.52 5.85 -11.64
C VAL A 103 3.02 6.02 -11.82
N VAL A 104 2.27 5.98 -10.71
CA VAL A 104 0.85 6.36 -10.64
C VAL A 104 0.75 7.59 -9.75
N ASP A 105 0.39 8.73 -10.34
CA ASP A 105 0.37 10.03 -9.66
C ASP A 105 -1.07 10.59 -9.61
N GLY A 106 -1.53 10.87 -8.41
CA GLY A 106 -2.83 11.48 -8.15
C GLY A 106 -2.89 12.98 -8.39
N SER A 107 -1.77 13.63 -8.71
CA SER A 107 -1.68 15.08 -8.96
C SER A 107 -2.30 15.93 -7.84
N LYS A 108 -2.09 15.54 -6.60
CA LYS A 108 -2.71 16.13 -5.40
C LYS A 108 -2.54 17.66 -5.31
N GLU A 109 -1.49 18.19 -5.89
CA GLU A 109 -1.16 19.62 -5.82
C GLU A 109 -2.10 20.52 -6.63
N HIS A 110 -2.82 19.94 -7.59
CA HIS A 110 -3.59 20.66 -8.58
C HIS A 110 -5.10 20.46 -8.46
N GLN A 111 -5.58 19.86 -7.35
CA GLN A 111 -6.97 19.40 -7.24
C GLN A 111 -7.68 19.93 -5.99
N GLU A 112 -8.99 20.17 -6.11
CA GLU A 112 -9.89 20.46 -4.98
C GLU A 112 -10.31 19.16 -4.31
N ALA A 113 -10.34 19.14 -2.96
CA ALA A 113 -10.82 17.97 -2.23
C ALA A 113 -12.32 17.78 -2.37
N TYR A 114 -12.71 16.59 -2.66
CA TYR A 114 -14.08 16.13 -2.55
C TYR A 114 -14.20 15.10 -1.41
N ASP A 115 -15.09 15.36 -0.46
CA ASP A 115 -15.44 14.37 0.54
C ASP A 115 -16.69 13.61 0.05
N PRO A 116 -16.54 12.32 -0.29
CA PRO A 116 -17.66 11.53 -0.78
C PRO A 116 -18.73 11.26 0.30
N ASN A 117 -18.38 11.38 1.58
CA ASN A 117 -19.31 11.13 2.68
C ASN A 117 -20.24 12.32 2.93
N SER A 118 -19.75 13.55 2.74
CA SER A 118 -20.54 14.77 2.92
C SER A 118 -20.99 15.39 1.60
N GLY A 119 -20.48 14.94 0.47
CA GLY A 119 -20.75 15.53 -0.84
C GLY A 119 -20.16 16.92 -1.02
N ARG A 120 -19.24 17.35 -0.16
CA ARG A 120 -18.70 18.71 -0.13
C ARG A 120 -17.26 18.77 -0.62
N PHE A 121 -16.90 19.91 -1.21
CA PHE A 121 -15.53 20.25 -1.52
C PHE A 121 -14.90 20.98 -0.35
N TYR A 122 -13.66 20.59 -0.03
CA TYR A 122 -12.82 21.30 0.93
C TYR A 122 -11.70 22.02 0.17
N ARG A 123 -11.57 23.31 0.38
CA ARG A 123 -10.63 24.19 -0.35
C ARG A 123 -9.31 24.42 0.34
N THR A 124 -8.92 23.65 1.34
CA THR A 124 -7.72 23.96 2.12
C THR A 124 -6.73 22.81 2.06
N GLY A 125 -5.69 22.94 1.26
CA GLY A 125 -4.60 21.96 1.17
C GLY A 125 -4.44 21.31 -0.20
N ARG A 126 -3.58 20.32 -0.27
CA ARG A 126 -3.29 19.56 -1.49
C ARG A 126 -4.16 18.31 -1.54
N TYR A 127 -4.91 18.12 -2.60
CA TYR A 127 -5.82 17.00 -2.75
C TYR A 127 -5.82 16.39 -4.13
N SER A 128 -6.18 15.14 -4.21
CA SER A 128 -6.57 14.45 -5.44
C SER A 128 -8.07 14.17 -5.45
N ASN A 129 -8.73 14.37 -6.55
CA ASN A 129 -10.10 13.91 -6.77
C ASN A 129 -10.16 12.38 -6.94
N ALA A 130 -9.07 11.73 -7.31
CA ALA A 130 -8.91 10.29 -7.18
C ALA A 130 -8.59 9.93 -5.72
N LEU A 131 -9.37 9.02 -5.15
CA LEU A 131 -9.20 8.63 -3.74
C LEU A 131 -8.00 7.70 -3.55
N ALA A 132 -7.76 6.77 -4.48
CA ALA A 132 -6.64 5.85 -4.44
C ALA A 132 -5.92 5.77 -5.79
N GLY A 133 -4.66 5.32 -5.76
CA GLY A 133 -3.91 5.01 -6.98
C GLY A 133 -4.35 3.69 -7.59
N ILE A 134 -4.26 2.63 -6.82
CA ILE A 134 -4.65 1.27 -7.22
C ILE A 134 -5.67 0.75 -6.23
N SER A 135 -6.79 0.22 -6.72
CA SER A 135 -7.79 -0.43 -5.88
C SER A 135 -8.23 -1.75 -6.49
N MET A 136 -8.00 -2.83 -5.76
CA MET A 136 -8.40 -4.19 -6.10
C MET A 136 -9.31 -4.71 -4.97
N ARG A 137 -10.62 -4.49 -5.12
CA ARG A 137 -11.60 -4.81 -4.08
C ARG A 137 -12.44 -5.99 -4.50
N GLY A 138 -12.20 -7.14 -3.86
CA GLY A 138 -13.10 -8.28 -3.94
C GLY A 138 -14.42 -8.01 -3.21
N GLU A 139 -15.38 -8.86 -3.49
CA GLU A 139 -16.68 -8.92 -2.79
C GLU A 139 -16.90 -10.37 -2.32
N ALA A 140 -17.88 -10.59 -1.48
CA ALA A 140 -18.19 -11.92 -0.97
C ALA A 140 -18.44 -12.93 -2.13
N GLY A 141 -17.61 -13.94 -2.23
CA GLY A 141 -17.62 -14.94 -3.31
C GLY A 141 -16.81 -14.55 -4.56
N HIS A 142 -16.18 -13.37 -4.56
CA HIS A 142 -15.39 -12.84 -5.66
C HIS A 142 -14.01 -12.38 -5.16
N ALA A 143 -13.02 -13.25 -5.24
CA ALA A 143 -11.68 -12.96 -4.78
C ALA A 143 -10.73 -12.68 -5.94
N PHE A 144 -9.93 -11.63 -5.81
CA PHE A 144 -8.77 -11.42 -6.68
C PHE A 144 -7.75 -12.53 -6.48
N GLY A 145 -6.99 -12.82 -7.51
CA GLY A 145 -5.94 -13.83 -7.40
C GLY A 145 -4.67 -13.42 -8.13
N ASN A 146 -3.53 -13.73 -7.49
CA ASN A 146 -2.22 -13.58 -8.10
C ASN A 146 -1.93 -12.15 -8.60
N ILE A 147 -1.91 -11.18 -7.66
CA ILE A 147 -1.64 -9.76 -7.93
C ILE A 147 -0.15 -9.49 -7.70
N LYS A 148 0.53 -8.92 -8.67
CA LYS A 148 1.93 -8.53 -8.58
C LYS A 148 2.10 -7.04 -8.87
N LEU A 149 2.61 -6.31 -7.90
CA LEU A 149 2.99 -4.91 -8.02
C LEU A 149 4.50 -4.83 -7.85
N LYS A 150 5.23 -4.43 -8.89
CA LYS A 150 6.70 -4.44 -8.89
C LYS A 150 7.27 -3.13 -9.38
N ASN A 151 8.25 -2.63 -8.66
CA ASN A 151 8.98 -1.42 -9.06
C ASN A 151 8.04 -0.26 -9.42
N LEU A 152 7.02 -0.05 -8.59
CA LEU A 152 6.03 1.01 -8.75
C LEU A 152 6.29 2.17 -7.79
N THR A 153 6.01 3.38 -8.25
CA THR A 153 5.79 4.53 -7.38
C THR A 153 4.31 4.92 -7.41
N VAL A 154 3.66 4.97 -6.25
CA VAL A 154 2.25 5.41 -6.14
C VAL A 154 2.19 6.58 -5.16
N ILE A 155 1.81 7.76 -5.66
CA ILE A 155 2.01 9.03 -4.97
C ILE A 155 0.83 10.00 -5.13
N ASN A 156 0.64 10.90 -4.15
CA ASN A 156 -0.27 12.04 -4.24
C ASN A 156 -1.76 11.72 -4.28
N PHE A 157 -2.21 10.63 -3.66
CA PHE A 157 -3.63 10.30 -3.55
C PHE A 157 -4.24 10.84 -2.26
N SER A 158 -5.56 11.13 -2.27
CA SER A 158 -6.24 11.74 -1.13
C SER A 158 -6.51 10.76 0.02
N ARG A 159 -6.63 9.47 -0.24
CA ARG A 159 -6.86 8.45 0.78
C ARG A 159 -5.72 7.44 0.81
N SER A 160 -5.72 6.47 -0.09
CA SER A 160 -4.73 5.39 -0.07
C SER A 160 -3.90 5.39 -1.34
N GLY A 161 -2.61 5.11 -1.24
CA GLY A 161 -1.83 4.79 -2.42
C GLY A 161 -2.38 3.53 -3.09
N VAL A 162 -2.39 2.43 -2.35
CA VAL A 162 -2.88 1.13 -2.81
C VAL A 162 -3.87 0.55 -1.79
N TYR A 163 -4.99 0.02 -2.27
CA TYR A 163 -5.96 -0.71 -1.49
C TYR A 163 -6.30 -2.05 -2.15
N ILE A 164 -6.11 -3.15 -1.42
CA ILE A 164 -6.41 -4.50 -1.88
C ILE A 164 -7.28 -5.20 -0.83
N SER A 165 -8.38 -5.81 -1.23
CA SER A 165 -9.19 -6.64 -0.33
C SER A 165 -9.67 -7.93 -0.99
N ASP A 166 -9.89 -8.96 -0.16
CA ASP A 166 -10.43 -10.24 -0.57
C ASP A 166 -9.62 -10.85 -1.73
N ALA A 167 -8.30 -10.96 -1.53
CA ALA A 167 -7.36 -11.43 -2.54
C ALA A 167 -6.56 -12.64 -2.06
N GLU A 168 -6.12 -13.47 -3.00
CA GLU A 168 -5.24 -14.60 -2.78
C GLU A 168 -3.97 -14.47 -3.62
N GLY A 169 -2.80 -14.49 -2.96
CA GLY A 169 -1.50 -14.35 -3.63
C GLY A 169 -1.21 -12.90 -4.04
N ILE A 170 -0.71 -12.12 -3.12
CA ILE A 170 -0.29 -10.73 -3.34
C ILE A 170 1.23 -10.64 -3.22
N GLU A 171 1.89 -10.13 -4.24
CA GLU A 171 3.31 -9.82 -4.23
C GLU A 171 3.52 -8.31 -4.46
N ILE A 172 4.17 -7.63 -3.51
CA ILE A 172 4.58 -6.22 -3.61
C ILE A 172 6.09 -6.20 -3.44
N ASP A 173 6.80 -5.78 -4.47
CA ASP A 173 8.25 -5.91 -4.57
C ASP A 173 8.89 -4.65 -5.16
N HIS A 174 9.91 -4.09 -4.49
CA HIS A 174 10.61 -2.86 -4.90
C HIS A 174 9.67 -1.67 -5.19
N CYS A 175 8.60 -1.52 -4.40
CA CYS A 175 7.63 -0.43 -4.56
C CYS A 175 7.90 0.75 -3.62
N ASP A 176 7.51 1.95 -4.05
CA ASP A 176 7.57 3.19 -3.27
C ASP A 176 6.16 3.81 -3.22
N PHE A 177 5.46 3.62 -2.11
CA PHE A 177 4.13 4.21 -1.88
C PHE A 177 4.30 5.33 -0.85
N THR A 178 4.17 6.57 -1.32
CA THR A 178 4.55 7.73 -0.53
C THR A 178 3.61 8.93 -0.74
N GLU A 179 3.58 9.82 0.24
CA GLU A 179 2.78 11.05 0.21
C GLU A 179 1.29 10.87 -0.10
N ASN A 180 0.73 9.73 0.29
CA ASN A 180 -0.70 9.49 0.16
C ASN A 180 -1.43 9.97 1.43
N GLY A 181 -2.73 10.23 1.31
CA GLY A 181 -3.55 10.87 2.32
C GLY A 181 -3.60 12.40 2.15
N ALA A 182 -4.62 13.02 2.71
CA ALA A 182 -4.84 14.46 2.67
C ALA A 182 -5.10 15.03 4.08
N HIS A 183 -4.62 16.26 4.34
CA HIS A 183 -4.74 16.90 5.66
C HIS A 183 -6.17 17.17 6.11
N VAL A 184 -7.12 17.29 5.20
CA VAL A 184 -8.41 17.92 5.46
C VAL A 184 -9.61 17.03 5.19
N VAL A 185 -9.42 15.78 4.82
CA VAL A 185 -10.57 14.85 4.73
C VAL A 185 -11.00 14.50 6.16
N PRO A 186 -12.19 14.95 6.63
CA PRO A 186 -12.67 14.56 7.94
C PRO A 186 -13.04 13.09 7.93
N GLY A 187 -12.83 12.43 9.05
CA GLY A 187 -13.17 11.02 9.18
C GLY A 187 -12.08 10.22 9.88
N PRO A 188 -12.26 8.91 10.01
CA PRO A 188 -11.28 8.04 10.61
C PRO A 188 -9.95 8.10 9.84
N ARG A 189 -8.87 7.76 10.52
CA ARG A 189 -7.51 7.72 9.94
C ARG A 189 -7.37 6.56 8.94
N LEU A 190 -8.09 6.61 7.81
CA LEU A 190 -8.11 5.59 6.75
C LEU A 190 -7.31 6.01 5.52
N GLN A 191 -6.24 6.76 5.72
CA GLN A 191 -5.46 7.37 4.64
C GLN A 191 -4.05 6.79 4.68
N HIS A 192 -3.90 5.57 4.17
CA HIS A 192 -2.67 4.79 4.27
C HIS A 192 -1.91 4.76 2.95
N ASN A 193 -0.61 4.53 3.00
CA ASN A 193 0.13 4.27 1.77
C ASN A 193 -0.28 2.93 1.15
N LEU A 194 -0.37 1.88 1.98
CA LEU A 194 -0.87 0.57 1.57
C LEU A 194 -1.86 0.03 2.61
N MET A 195 -2.98 -0.49 2.14
CA MET A 195 -3.93 -1.23 2.95
C MET A 195 -4.32 -2.54 2.28
N ILE A 196 -4.17 -3.65 2.98
CA ILE A 196 -4.58 -4.98 2.54
C ILE A 196 -5.52 -5.58 3.59
N GLN A 197 -6.71 -6.02 3.14
CA GLN A 197 -7.72 -6.60 4.02
C GLN A 197 -8.21 -7.97 3.53
N HIS A 198 -8.65 -8.83 4.45
CA HIS A 198 -9.30 -10.14 4.20
C HIS A 198 -8.57 -10.98 3.14
N SER A 199 -7.25 -10.94 3.13
CA SER A 199 -6.44 -11.53 2.07
C SER A 199 -5.51 -12.62 2.60
N THR A 200 -5.06 -13.50 1.71
CA THR A 200 -4.13 -14.58 2.07
C THR A 200 -2.94 -14.66 1.12
N GLY A 201 -1.81 -15.16 1.62
CA GLY A 201 -0.59 -15.28 0.80
C GLY A 201 0.00 -13.92 0.43
N VAL A 202 0.20 -13.04 1.43
CA VAL A 202 0.70 -11.68 1.22
C VAL A 202 2.21 -11.64 1.39
N MET A 203 2.92 -11.26 0.34
CA MET A 203 4.38 -11.03 0.32
C MET A 203 4.67 -9.57 0.00
N ILE A 204 5.34 -8.88 0.91
CA ILE A 204 5.78 -7.48 0.74
C ILE A 204 7.27 -7.44 1.03
N LYS A 205 8.07 -7.01 0.08
CA LYS A 205 9.53 -6.96 0.26
C LYS A 205 10.17 -5.79 -0.44
N ASP A 206 11.35 -5.42 0.07
CA ASP A 206 12.24 -4.42 -0.55
C ASP A 206 11.51 -3.12 -0.93
N SER A 207 10.50 -2.73 -0.14
CA SER A 207 9.56 -1.66 -0.47
C SER A 207 9.53 -0.55 0.58
N ARG A 208 9.06 0.62 0.19
CA ARG A 208 9.01 1.81 1.01
C ARG A 208 7.58 2.33 1.17
N PHE A 209 7.20 2.64 2.42
CA PHE A 209 5.89 3.19 2.80
C PHE A 209 6.12 4.44 3.64
N ASP A 210 6.17 5.60 2.99
CA ASP A 210 6.67 6.81 3.61
C ASP A 210 5.68 7.97 3.49
N THR A 211 5.66 8.80 4.52
CA THR A 211 4.92 10.07 4.52
C THR A 211 3.44 9.92 4.15
N SER A 212 2.75 8.95 4.75
CA SER A 212 1.28 8.99 4.76
C SER A 212 0.83 10.12 5.67
N ILE A 213 0.16 11.14 5.12
CA ILE A 213 -0.06 12.40 5.83
C ILE A 213 -0.91 12.26 7.10
N ARG A 214 -1.89 11.35 7.13
CA ARG A 214 -2.80 11.13 8.27
C ARG A 214 -3.05 9.67 8.60
N GLY A 215 -2.30 8.77 8.04
CA GLY A 215 -2.52 7.33 8.20
C GLY A 215 -1.24 6.57 8.51
N CYS A 216 -1.34 5.27 8.42
CA CYS A 216 -0.23 4.36 8.56
C CYS A 216 0.54 4.23 7.24
N GLY A 217 1.80 3.83 7.33
CA GLY A 217 2.54 3.39 6.16
C GLY A 217 1.91 2.13 5.57
N LEU A 218 1.73 1.12 6.38
CA LEU A 218 1.17 -0.18 6.01
C LEU A 218 0.06 -0.61 6.97
N VAL A 219 -1.05 -1.08 6.43
CA VAL A 219 -2.13 -1.71 7.20
C VAL A 219 -2.41 -3.11 6.66
N LEU A 220 -2.40 -4.08 7.56
CA LEU A 220 -2.79 -5.48 7.32
C LEU A 220 -3.95 -5.83 8.24
N ASP A 221 -5.08 -6.15 7.68
CA ASP A 221 -6.30 -6.41 8.43
C ASP A 221 -6.96 -7.72 7.97
N HIS A 222 -7.22 -8.66 8.90
CA HIS A 222 -7.75 -10.00 8.61
C HIS A 222 -6.94 -10.77 7.53
N CYS A 223 -5.62 -10.60 7.53
CA CYS A 223 -4.74 -11.27 6.56
C CYS A 223 -4.18 -12.58 7.12
N LYS A 224 -3.91 -13.54 6.22
CA LYS A 224 -3.32 -14.84 6.58
C LYS A 224 -2.09 -15.14 5.73
N SER A 225 -1.12 -15.87 6.32
CA SER A 225 0.10 -16.29 5.62
C SER A 225 0.81 -15.10 4.98
N LEU A 226 1.30 -14.20 5.83
CA LEU A 226 1.89 -12.94 5.38
C LEU A 226 3.39 -12.86 5.69
N LYS A 227 4.12 -12.18 4.83
CA LYS A 227 5.52 -11.84 5.06
C LYS A 227 5.80 -10.39 4.64
N VAL A 228 6.44 -9.63 5.54
CA VAL A 228 6.94 -8.29 5.28
C VAL A 228 8.43 -8.29 5.58
N GLU A 229 9.26 -8.05 4.59
CA GLU A 229 10.71 -8.10 4.76
C GLU A 229 11.46 -6.97 4.04
N ASN A 230 12.57 -6.53 4.63
CA ASN A 230 13.47 -5.51 4.07
C ASN A 230 12.76 -4.20 3.69
N CYS A 231 11.71 -3.80 4.39
CA CYS A 231 10.94 -2.62 4.07
C CYS A 231 11.35 -1.40 4.91
N GLU A 232 11.22 -0.21 4.33
CA GLU A 232 11.29 1.07 5.04
C GLU A 232 9.86 1.60 5.27
N ILE A 233 9.48 1.82 6.53
CA ILE A 233 8.16 2.31 6.91
C ILE A 233 8.34 3.55 7.78
N ALA A 234 8.27 4.73 7.17
CA ALA A 234 8.79 5.93 7.81
C ALA A 234 7.87 7.16 7.69
N ARG A 235 7.98 8.06 8.68
CA ARG A 235 7.39 9.41 8.67
C ARG A 235 5.88 9.45 8.38
N ASN A 236 5.15 8.43 8.79
CA ASN A 236 3.71 8.37 8.58
C ASN A 236 2.96 9.13 9.69
N GLY A 237 1.87 9.79 9.36
CA GLY A 237 1.08 10.62 10.25
C GLY A 237 0.24 9.84 11.27
N TRP A 238 0.45 8.55 11.38
CA TRP A 238 -0.07 7.68 12.45
C TRP A 238 0.96 6.58 12.73
N HIS A 239 0.58 5.28 12.67
CA HIS A 239 1.51 4.19 12.91
C HIS A 239 2.35 3.87 11.67
N GLY A 240 3.53 3.34 11.88
CA GLY A 240 4.30 2.78 10.77
C GLY A 240 3.56 1.60 10.15
N LEU A 241 3.42 0.52 10.92
CA LEU A 241 2.68 -0.68 10.52
C LEU A 241 1.56 -0.95 11.53
N LEU A 242 0.34 -1.13 11.04
CA LEU A 242 -0.81 -1.54 11.82
C LEU A 242 -1.27 -2.93 11.35
N MET A 243 -1.48 -3.83 12.32
CA MET A 243 -1.96 -5.18 12.08
C MET A 243 -3.17 -5.46 12.97
N ALA A 244 -4.25 -5.98 12.37
CA ALA A 244 -5.44 -6.41 13.10
C ALA A 244 -5.90 -7.79 12.60
N GLU A 245 -6.25 -8.69 13.51
CA GLU A 245 -6.84 -10.01 13.21
C GLU A 245 -6.06 -10.83 12.15
N CYS A 246 -4.74 -10.71 12.13
CA CYS A 246 -3.87 -11.41 11.18
C CYS A 246 -3.33 -12.70 11.76
N HIS A 247 -3.09 -13.70 10.90
CA HIS A 247 -2.64 -15.02 11.33
C HIS A 247 -1.49 -15.54 10.46
N ASN A 248 -0.51 -16.17 11.12
CA ASN A 248 0.65 -16.77 10.49
C ASN A 248 1.46 -15.75 9.68
N GLY A 249 2.19 -14.90 10.38
CA GLY A 249 2.91 -13.78 9.76
C GLY A 249 4.36 -13.64 10.22
N GLN A 250 5.19 -13.06 9.35
CA GLN A 250 6.58 -12.70 9.62
C GLN A 250 6.82 -11.25 9.21
N ILE A 251 7.45 -10.48 10.09
CA ILE A 251 7.89 -9.09 9.83
C ILE A 251 9.34 -9.01 10.23
N GLU A 252 10.22 -8.89 9.23
CA GLU A 252 11.65 -9.05 9.44
C GLU A 252 12.48 -8.02 8.68
N ASN A 253 13.62 -7.64 9.28
CA ASN A 253 14.63 -6.80 8.66
C ASN A 253 14.11 -5.44 8.16
N CYS A 254 13.06 -4.91 8.76
CA CYS A 254 12.49 -3.62 8.39
C CYS A 254 13.09 -2.47 9.20
N LEU A 255 13.16 -1.31 8.56
CA LEU A 255 13.39 -0.03 9.22
C LEU A 255 12.04 0.67 9.45
N VAL A 256 11.67 0.89 10.72
CA VAL A 256 10.39 1.52 11.08
C VAL A 256 10.68 2.76 11.91
N GLU A 257 10.57 3.95 11.32
CA GLU A 257 11.05 5.16 11.98
C GLU A 257 10.22 6.43 11.76
N GLY A 258 10.27 7.32 12.74
CA GLY A 258 9.74 8.68 12.61
C GLY A 258 8.23 8.75 12.41
N ASN A 259 7.48 7.73 12.80
CA ASN A 259 6.02 7.73 12.67
C ASN A 259 5.38 8.48 13.86
N ASP A 260 4.27 9.19 13.62
CA ASP A 260 3.58 9.99 14.65
C ASP A 260 2.87 9.15 15.73
N GLY A 261 2.65 7.87 15.46
CA GLY A 261 2.17 6.89 16.44
C GLY A 261 3.25 5.89 16.83
N CYS A 262 2.84 4.63 17.01
CA CYS A 262 3.75 3.52 17.23
C CYS A 262 4.51 3.14 15.95
N GLY A 263 5.71 2.60 16.10
CA GLY A 263 6.38 1.95 14.97
C GLY A 263 5.56 0.78 14.45
N PHE A 264 5.21 -0.14 15.33
CA PHE A 264 4.31 -1.25 15.07
C PHE A 264 3.11 -1.20 16.02
N MET A 265 1.89 -1.36 15.51
CA MET A 265 0.66 -1.47 16.28
C MET A 265 -0.06 -2.77 15.94
N GLY A 266 -0.23 -3.63 16.93
CA GLY A 266 -1.11 -4.79 16.85
C GLY A 266 -2.45 -4.47 17.52
N GLU A 267 -3.51 -4.34 16.76
CA GLU A 267 -4.86 -4.07 17.27
C GLU A 267 -5.65 -5.37 17.51
N TYR A 268 -6.58 -5.28 18.44
CA TYR A 268 -7.52 -6.32 18.78
C TYR A 268 -8.94 -5.83 18.44
N LEU A 269 -9.61 -6.51 17.55
CA LEU A 269 -10.99 -6.22 17.20
C LEU A 269 -11.94 -7.27 17.80
N HIS A 270 -11.64 -8.56 17.61
CA HIS A 270 -12.43 -9.68 18.10
C HIS A 270 -11.57 -10.77 18.76
N ASP A 271 -10.68 -11.41 17.98
CA ASP A 271 -9.85 -12.53 18.43
C ASP A 271 -8.37 -12.17 18.59
N GLY A 272 -7.96 -11.07 18.00
CA GLY A 272 -6.57 -10.62 17.90
C GLY A 272 -5.73 -11.44 16.92
N SER A 273 -4.59 -10.91 16.58
CA SER A 273 -3.64 -11.57 15.69
C SER A 273 -2.93 -12.74 16.38
N SER A 274 -2.56 -13.79 15.63
CA SER A 274 -1.87 -14.96 16.19
C SER A 274 -0.78 -15.51 15.26
N LEU A 275 0.19 -16.25 15.85
CA LEU A 275 1.31 -16.86 15.15
C LEU A 275 2.14 -15.82 14.36
N ILE A 276 2.40 -14.68 14.99
CA ILE A 276 3.12 -13.57 14.37
C ILE A 276 4.57 -13.53 14.90
N GLN A 277 5.52 -13.42 13.99
CA GLN A 277 6.94 -13.22 14.29
C GLN A 277 7.36 -11.81 13.89
N ILE A 278 7.94 -11.05 14.82
CA ILE A 278 8.48 -9.70 14.57
C ILE A 278 9.93 -9.71 15.02
N ARG A 279 10.87 -9.81 14.08
CA ARG A 279 12.27 -10.07 14.39
C ARG A 279 13.22 -9.23 13.54
N HIS A 280 14.40 -8.93 14.09
CA HIS A 280 15.51 -8.26 13.40
C HIS A 280 15.15 -6.90 12.79
N ASN A 281 14.12 -6.23 13.30
CA ASN A 281 13.73 -4.91 12.83
C ASN A 281 14.46 -3.81 13.59
N LYS A 282 14.72 -2.69 12.92
CA LYS A 282 15.19 -1.46 13.53
C LYS A 282 14.03 -0.51 13.69
N ILE A 283 13.64 -0.23 14.93
CA ILE A 283 12.43 0.53 15.27
C ILE A 283 12.84 1.74 16.10
N GLN A 284 12.75 2.94 15.51
CA GLN A 284 13.34 4.12 16.15
C GLN A 284 12.58 5.42 15.84
N TYR A 285 12.73 6.40 16.73
CA TYR A 285 12.18 7.76 16.57
C TYR A 285 10.65 7.83 16.36
N ASN A 286 9.90 6.79 16.71
CA ASN A 286 8.45 6.85 16.65
C ASN A 286 7.92 7.65 17.85
N ASN A 287 6.90 8.48 17.67
CA ASN A 287 6.43 9.40 18.72
C ASN A 287 5.70 8.69 19.87
N ASP A 288 5.26 7.47 19.67
CA ASP A 288 4.65 6.61 20.69
C ASP A 288 5.56 5.38 20.95
N TYR A 289 5.05 4.20 21.13
CA TYR A 289 5.83 2.98 21.38
C TYR A 289 6.60 2.53 20.14
N GLY A 290 7.73 1.88 20.34
CA GLY A 290 8.36 1.12 19.26
C GLY A 290 7.42 0.02 18.76
N ILE A 291 6.96 -0.88 19.67
CA ILE A 291 5.92 -1.88 19.41
C ILE A 291 4.86 -1.81 20.52
N GLN A 292 3.60 -1.74 20.12
CA GLN A 292 2.45 -1.88 21.01
C GLN A 292 1.50 -2.96 20.46
N THR A 293 1.13 -3.93 21.29
CA THR A 293 0.25 -5.02 20.88
C THR A 293 -0.90 -5.21 21.85
N PHE A 294 -2.07 -5.52 21.34
CA PHE A 294 -3.26 -5.84 22.10
C PHE A 294 -3.74 -7.25 21.74
N GLY A 295 -3.86 -8.12 22.74
CA GLY A 295 -4.49 -9.43 22.61
C GLY A 295 -3.87 -10.39 21.58
N MET A 296 -2.65 -10.14 21.13
CA MET A 296 -1.95 -11.04 20.21
C MET A 296 -1.59 -12.35 20.90
N LYS A 297 -1.75 -13.46 20.18
CA LYS A 297 -1.54 -14.83 20.69
C LYS A 297 -0.38 -15.48 19.95
N GLU A 298 0.41 -16.30 20.66
CA GLU A 298 1.50 -17.08 20.07
C GLU A 298 2.45 -16.23 19.21
N THR A 299 2.81 -15.08 19.75
CA THR A 299 3.73 -14.13 19.07
C THR A 299 5.16 -14.34 19.52
N ASP A 300 6.08 -14.16 18.57
CA ASP A 300 7.51 -14.17 18.85
C ASP A 300 8.12 -12.81 18.45
N ILE A 301 8.28 -11.94 19.44
CA ILE A 301 8.83 -10.59 19.26
C ILE A 301 10.21 -10.56 19.92
N LYS A 302 11.27 -10.67 19.11
CA LYS A 302 12.64 -10.71 19.59
C LYS A 302 13.64 -10.16 18.59
N ASP A 303 14.83 -9.94 19.08
CA ASP A 303 15.99 -9.49 18.28
C ASP A 303 15.74 -8.19 17.50
N ASN A 304 14.80 -7.34 17.98
CA ASN A 304 14.55 -6.02 17.41
C ASN A 304 15.41 -4.97 18.11
N LEU A 305 15.94 -4.04 17.33
CA LEU A 305 16.69 -2.92 17.83
C LEU A 305 15.77 -1.71 18.01
N TYR A 306 15.57 -1.29 19.26
CA TYR A 306 14.76 -0.13 19.60
C TYR A 306 15.68 1.07 19.92
N ARG A 307 15.34 2.26 19.44
CA ARG A 307 16.06 3.51 19.78
C ARG A 307 15.11 4.71 19.74
N TRP A 308 15.18 5.51 20.81
CA TRP A 308 14.57 6.85 20.88
C TRP A 308 13.10 6.92 20.45
N ASN A 309 12.30 5.91 20.76
CA ASN A 309 10.86 6.01 20.65
C ASN A 309 10.31 6.84 21.81
N GLY A 310 9.15 7.47 21.62
CA GLY A 310 8.63 8.48 22.56
C GLY A 310 8.17 7.93 23.91
N LYS A 311 7.83 6.65 23.98
CA LYS A 311 7.44 5.93 25.19
C LYS A 311 8.30 4.68 25.36
N GLU A 312 7.80 3.68 26.09
CA GLU A 312 8.49 2.41 26.24
C GLU A 312 8.77 1.77 24.87
N GLU A 313 9.89 1.08 24.77
CA GLU A 313 10.31 0.47 23.50
C GLU A 313 9.33 -0.60 23.03
N ARG A 314 8.72 -1.32 23.98
CA ARG A 314 7.70 -2.33 23.73
C ARG A 314 6.64 -2.30 24.81
N GLN A 315 5.37 -2.37 24.42
CA GLN A 315 4.24 -2.58 25.30
C GLN A 315 3.34 -3.70 24.77
N GLU A 316 3.02 -4.65 25.63
CA GLU A 316 2.08 -5.73 25.32
C GLU A 316 0.88 -5.67 26.28
N TRP A 317 -0.32 -5.65 25.73
CA TRP A 317 -1.56 -5.74 26.48
C TRP A 317 -2.12 -7.16 26.33
N LEU A 318 -2.22 -7.87 27.45
CA LEU A 318 -2.77 -9.20 27.48
C LEU A 318 -4.29 -9.14 27.62
N SER A 319 -4.99 -10.07 26.96
CA SER A 319 -6.42 -10.24 27.24
C SER A 319 -6.63 -10.64 28.72
N PRO A 320 -7.78 -10.30 29.34
CA PRO A 320 -8.08 -10.70 30.72
C PRO A 320 -7.90 -12.19 30.98
N GLU A 321 -8.24 -13.03 30.00
CA GLU A 321 -8.10 -14.50 30.09
C GLU A 321 -6.64 -14.96 30.14
N LYS A 322 -5.78 -14.36 29.30
CA LYS A 322 -4.35 -14.69 29.29
C LYS A 322 -3.65 -14.17 30.54
N LYS A 323 -4.11 -13.04 31.07
CA LYS A 323 -3.64 -12.51 32.34
C LYS A 323 -3.96 -13.45 33.50
N LEU A 324 -5.18 -13.99 33.52
CA LEU A 324 -5.62 -14.98 34.52
C LEU A 324 -4.81 -16.29 34.43
N GLN A 325 -4.50 -16.77 33.23
CA GLN A 325 -3.68 -17.98 33.02
C GLN A 325 -2.25 -17.80 33.51
N LEU A 326 -1.65 -16.60 33.33
CA LEU A 326 -0.30 -16.30 33.81
C LEU A 326 -0.24 -16.11 35.33
N GLU A 327 -1.33 -15.65 35.95
CA GLU A 327 -1.41 -15.50 37.42
C GLU A 327 -1.64 -16.86 38.15
N GLN A 328 -1.95 -17.93 37.42
CA GLN A 328 -2.15 -19.29 37.94
C GLN A 328 -0.92 -20.21 37.78
N LEU A 329 0.15 -19.73 37.13
CA LEU A 329 1.46 -20.38 37.01
C LEU A 329 2.44 -19.84 38.03
#